data_457eed1dd28f1f8dac6a794960234377
#
_entry.id   457eed1dd28f1f8dac6a794960234377
#
_cell.length_a   1.000
_cell.length_b   1.000
_cell.length_c   1.000
_cell.angle_alpha   90.00
_cell.angle_beta   90.00
_cell.angle_gamma   90.00
#
_symmetry.space_group_name_H-M   'P 1'
#
loop_
_entity.id
_entity.type
_entity.pdbx_description
1 polymer ?
#
loop_
_entity_poly.entity_id
_entity_poly.type
_entity_poly.pdbx_seq_one_letter_code
_entity_poly.pdbx_strand_id
1 'polypeptide(L)'
;MAEQKQVKYDIDGYEAVTSALRELLNQYPGLSENDEITFATLGEDSGKAMFPVSSSVIETEKRSVTGKVTEVCIYPFYVIYRASGLNENRKAKVKEWLDNLGKWLEQKKVLIDDKEYQLAELPPLTDGRKFLSISRQTASYLDTVNENQSENWTIYIYARYQYEYYK
;
A
#
# COMPACT_ATOMS: atom_id res chain seq x y z
N MET A 1 13.15 -29.03 19.81
CA MET A 1 13.60 -27.76 19.22
C MET A 1 12.55 -27.26 18.25
N ALA A 2 12.10 -26.02 18.42
CA ALA A 2 11.18 -25.42 17.47
C ALA A 2 11.95 -25.12 16.17
N GLU A 3 11.49 -25.68 15.06
CA GLU A 3 12.02 -25.31 13.76
C GLU A 3 11.65 -23.85 13.47
N GLN A 4 12.65 -23.01 13.24
CA GLN A 4 12.41 -21.66 12.78
C GLN A 4 11.90 -21.73 11.34
N LYS A 5 10.66 -21.27 11.14
CA LYS A 5 10.07 -21.17 9.80
C LYS A 5 10.88 -20.14 9.00
N GLN A 6 11.57 -20.61 7.97
CA GLN A 6 12.28 -19.73 7.06
C GLN A 6 11.28 -18.91 6.27
N VAL A 7 11.45 -17.59 6.30
CA VAL A 7 10.62 -16.66 5.53
C VAL A 7 11.00 -16.77 4.05
N LYS A 8 10.01 -17.02 3.20
CA LYS A 8 10.18 -17.08 1.76
C LYS A 8 9.57 -15.85 1.12
N TYR A 9 10.17 -15.42 0.01
CA TYR A 9 9.76 -14.21 -0.71
C TYR A 9 9.42 -14.51 -2.17
N ASP A 10 8.42 -13.81 -2.70
CA ASP A 10 8.12 -13.81 -4.13
C ASP A 10 8.94 -12.69 -4.79
N ILE A 11 10.21 -12.98 -5.04
CA ILE A 11 11.17 -12.00 -5.57
C ILE A 11 10.79 -11.59 -7.00
N ASP A 12 10.38 -12.54 -7.83
CA ASP A 12 10.07 -12.29 -9.24
C ASP A 12 8.78 -11.49 -9.44
N GLY A 13 7.87 -11.54 -8.49
CA GLY A 13 6.61 -10.79 -8.54
C GLY A 13 6.71 -9.35 -8.08
N TYR A 14 7.81 -8.97 -7.48
CA TYR A 14 7.98 -7.66 -6.84
C TYR A 14 7.72 -6.49 -7.80
N GLU A 15 8.31 -6.51 -9.00
CA GLU A 15 8.16 -5.42 -9.99
C GLU A 15 6.72 -5.28 -10.47
N ALA A 16 6.07 -6.38 -10.82
CA ALA A 16 4.70 -6.35 -11.31
C ALA A 16 3.73 -5.81 -10.25
N VAL A 17 3.87 -6.25 -9.02
CA VAL A 17 3.04 -5.80 -7.90
C VAL A 17 3.33 -4.32 -7.59
N THR A 18 4.60 -3.92 -7.55
CA THR A 18 5.00 -2.53 -7.32
C THR A 18 4.41 -1.60 -8.38
N SER A 19 4.52 -1.96 -9.66
CA SER A 19 3.98 -1.15 -10.76
C SER A 19 2.46 -1.00 -10.67
N ALA A 20 1.76 -2.10 -10.39
CA ALA A 20 0.30 -2.07 -10.24
C ALA A 20 -0.14 -1.20 -9.05
N LEU A 21 0.57 -1.29 -7.93
CA LEU A 21 0.28 -0.46 -6.75
C LEU A 21 0.56 1.02 -7.01
N ARG A 22 1.65 1.34 -7.69
CA ARG A 22 1.97 2.73 -8.05
C ARG A 22 0.87 3.34 -8.91
N GLU A 23 0.40 2.62 -9.92
CA GLU A 23 -0.71 3.08 -10.77
C GLU A 23 -2.01 3.22 -9.97
N LEU A 24 -2.33 2.24 -9.14
CA LEU A 24 -3.54 2.27 -8.32
C LEU A 24 -3.55 3.45 -7.36
N LEU A 25 -2.45 3.67 -6.63
CA LEU A 25 -2.35 4.77 -5.68
C LEU A 25 -2.55 6.12 -6.36
N ASN A 26 -2.06 6.28 -7.59
CA ASN A 26 -2.21 7.53 -8.34
C ASN A 26 -3.60 7.71 -8.98
N GLN A 27 -4.50 6.74 -8.81
CA GLN A 27 -5.92 6.85 -9.14
C GLN A 27 -6.77 7.31 -7.96
N TYR A 28 -6.17 7.46 -6.78
CA TYR A 28 -6.89 7.87 -5.58
C TYR A 28 -7.58 9.23 -5.78
N PRO A 29 -8.91 9.30 -5.58
CA PRO A 29 -9.65 10.54 -5.83
C PRO A 29 -9.33 11.70 -4.88
N GLY A 30 -8.62 11.43 -3.79
CA GLY A 30 -8.13 12.47 -2.88
C GLY A 30 -6.89 13.21 -3.37
N LEU A 31 -6.30 12.79 -4.50
CA LEU A 31 -5.18 13.51 -5.10
C LEU A 31 -5.66 14.75 -5.86
N SER A 32 -4.95 15.86 -5.69
CA SER A 32 -5.17 17.09 -6.46
C SER A 32 -4.65 16.93 -7.89
N GLU A 33 -5.02 17.84 -8.78
CA GLU A 33 -4.70 17.77 -10.21
C GLU A 33 -3.22 17.57 -10.53
N ASN A 34 -2.32 18.21 -9.82
CA ASN A 34 -0.88 18.10 -10.06
C ASN A 34 -0.15 17.35 -8.94
N ASP A 35 -0.89 16.55 -8.18
CA ASP A 35 -0.36 15.80 -7.05
C ASP A 35 -0.17 14.34 -7.42
N GLU A 36 0.86 13.71 -6.85
CA GLU A 36 1.14 12.29 -7.10
C GLU A 36 1.71 11.61 -5.86
N ILE A 37 1.52 10.30 -5.79
CA ILE A 37 2.18 9.46 -4.82
C ILE A 37 3.41 8.88 -5.52
N THR A 38 4.59 9.33 -5.12
CA THR A 38 5.86 8.89 -5.72
C THR A 38 6.31 7.55 -5.16
N PHE A 39 7.36 7.00 -5.73
CA PHE A 39 7.97 5.77 -5.24
C PHE A 39 9.26 6.09 -4.47
N ALA A 40 9.22 5.83 -3.16
CA ALA A 40 10.38 5.91 -2.26
C ALA A 40 11.15 7.24 -2.29
N THR A 41 10.48 8.33 -2.68
CA THR A 41 11.10 9.66 -2.76
C THR A 41 10.15 10.71 -2.21
N LEU A 42 10.62 11.49 -1.26
CA LEU A 42 9.89 12.65 -0.72
C LEU A 42 10.68 13.91 -0.97
N GLY A 43 9.96 15.01 -1.20
CA GLY A 43 10.57 16.33 -1.23
C GLY A 43 11.09 16.73 0.15
N GLU A 44 11.88 17.78 0.22
CA GLU A 44 12.47 18.24 1.49
C GLU A 44 11.41 18.63 2.52
N ASP A 45 10.39 19.39 2.10
CA ASP A 45 9.36 19.92 2.98
C ASP A 45 7.99 19.26 2.81
N SER A 46 7.77 18.57 1.72
CA SER A 46 6.46 18.04 1.38
C SER A 46 6.56 16.85 0.40
N GLY A 47 5.46 16.16 0.26
CA GLY A 47 5.33 15.08 -0.71
C GLY A 47 4.51 13.92 -0.17
N LYS A 48 4.15 13.04 -1.08
CA LYS A 48 3.47 11.78 -0.77
C LYS A 48 4.19 10.67 -1.49
N ALA A 49 4.49 9.59 -0.79
CA ALA A 49 5.23 8.49 -1.39
C ALA A 49 4.86 7.15 -0.77
N MET A 50 4.96 6.10 -1.56
CA MET A 50 4.90 4.74 -1.04
C MET A 50 6.31 4.21 -0.80
N PHE A 51 6.47 3.50 0.30
CA PHE A 51 7.74 2.88 0.69
C PHE A 51 7.52 1.40 0.96
N PRO A 52 7.98 0.50 0.08
CA PRO A 52 7.93 -0.94 0.40
C PRO A 52 8.81 -1.25 1.60
N VAL A 53 8.33 -2.15 2.45
CA VAL A 53 9.07 -2.58 3.65
C VAL A 53 10.07 -3.67 3.31
N SER A 54 9.66 -4.58 2.42
CA SER A 54 10.46 -5.74 2.02
C SER A 54 9.94 -6.26 0.68
N SER A 55 10.59 -7.29 0.16
CA SER A 55 10.00 -8.10 -0.92
C SER A 55 8.71 -8.75 -0.43
N SER A 56 7.86 -9.17 -1.37
CA SER A 56 6.60 -9.86 -1.03
C SER A 56 6.87 -11.14 -0.26
N VAL A 57 6.24 -11.27 0.91
CA VAL A 57 6.38 -12.44 1.77
C VAL A 57 5.35 -13.49 1.36
N ILE A 58 5.80 -14.74 1.18
CA ILE A 58 4.89 -15.86 0.94
C ILE A 58 4.30 -16.30 2.28
N GLU A 59 3.02 -16.03 2.49
CA GLU A 59 2.30 -16.34 3.72
C GLU A 59 1.86 -17.80 3.77
N THR A 60 1.30 -18.30 2.66
CA THR A 60 0.83 -19.70 2.55
C THR A 60 1.21 -20.28 1.19
N GLU A 61 1.39 -21.60 1.16
CA GLU A 61 1.66 -22.35 -0.06
C GLU A 61 0.84 -23.63 -0.04
N LYS A 62 0.09 -23.87 -1.12
CA LYS A 62 -0.67 -25.10 -1.32
C LYS A 62 -0.26 -25.77 -2.63
N ARG A 63 -0.09 -27.08 -2.61
CA ARG A 63 0.26 -27.87 -3.79
C ARG A 63 -0.83 -28.88 -4.08
N SER A 64 -1.25 -28.96 -5.34
CA SER A 64 -2.19 -29.96 -5.80
C SER A 64 -1.45 -31.20 -6.32
N VAL A 65 -2.17 -32.31 -6.45
CA VAL A 65 -1.62 -33.56 -7.03
C VAL A 65 -1.25 -33.39 -8.50
N THR A 66 -1.79 -32.40 -9.20
CA THR A 66 -1.51 -32.10 -10.60
C THR A 66 -0.29 -31.22 -10.81
N GLY A 67 0.39 -30.82 -9.72
CA GLY A 67 1.56 -29.95 -9.77
C GLY A 67 1.24 -28.46 -9.73
N LYS A 68 -0.01 -28.07 -9.54
CA LYS A 68 -0.38 -26.67 -9.38
C LYS A 68 0.02 -26.18 -7.99
N VAL A 69 0.79 -25.11 -7.94
CA VAL A 69 1.18 -24.44 -6.69
C VAL A 69 0.41 -23.14 -6.58
N THR A 70 -0.23 -22.93 -5.43
CA THR A 70 -0.94 -21.69 -5.12
C THR A 70 -0.32 -21.07 -3.88
N GLU A 71 0.23 -19.90 -4.04
CA GLU A 71 0.83 -19.12 -2.94
C GLU A 71 -0.02 -17.89 -2.66
N VAL A 72 -0.17 -17.57 -1.37
CA VAL A 72 -0.73 -16.27 -0.95
C VAL A 72 0.43 -15.44 -0.42
N CYS A 73 0.62 -14.27 -1.00
CA CYS A 73 1.73 -13.39 -0.71
C CYS A 73 1.25 -12.08 -0.13
N ILE A 74 2.09 -11.47 0.69
CA ILE A 74 1.84 -10.15 1.28
C ILE A 74 2.93 -9.20 0.78
N TYR A 75 2.51 -8.08 0.19
CA TYR A 75 3.38 -6.96 -0.16
C TYR A 75 3.14 -5.87 0.88
N PRO A 76 4.06 -5.70 1.85
CA PRO A 76 3.89 -4.70 2.90
C PRO A 76 4.50 -3.37 2.47
N PHE A 77 3.77 -2.27 2.70
CA PHE A 77 4.28 -0.94 2.35
C PHE A 77 3.67 0.14 3.23
N TYR A 78 4.38 1.25 3.32
CA TYR A 78 3.90 2.48 3.95
C TYR A 78 3.53 3.49 2.87
N VAL A 79 2.54 4.31 3.15
CA VAL A 79 2.33 5.57 2.43
C VAL A 79 2.63 6.68 3.42
N ILE A 80 3.54 7.56 3.06
CA ILE A 80 3.98 8.67 3.89
C ILE A 80 3.53 9.97 3.23
N TYR A 81 2.88 10.80 4.04
CA TYR A 81 2.48 12.17 3.67
C TYR A 81 3.34 13.12 4.48
N ARG A 82 4.28 13.80 3.80
CA ARG A 82 5.14 14.82 4.41
C ARG A 82 4.57 16.19 4.15
N ALA A 83 4.42 16.99 5.20
CA ALA A 83 3.96 18.38 5.11
C ALA A 83 4.58 19.22 6.20
N SER A 84 4.69 20.52 5.96
CA SER A 84 5.24 21.49 6.92
C SER A 84 4.22 22.58 7.21
N GLY A 85 4.46 23.33 8.29
CA GLY A 85 3.59 24.44 8.68
C GLY A 85 2.17 24.01 9.08
N LEU A 86 2.01 22.83 9.64
CA LEU A 86 0.71 22.26 9.99
C LEU A 86 0.19 22.83 11.30
N ASN A 87 -1.04 23.37 11.28
CA ASN A 87 -1.83 23.64 12.47
C ASN A 87 -2.74 22.42 12.75
N GLU A 88 -3.47 22.44 13.86
CA GLU A 88 -4.33 21.32 14.27
C GLU A 88 -5.34 20.90 13.18
N ASN A 89 -5.99 21.87 12.52
CA ASN A 89 -6.95 21.57 11.47
C ASN A 89 -6.31 20.91 10.26
N ARG A 90 -5.11 21.35 9.88
CA ARG A 90 -4.37 20.74 8.76
C ARG A 90 -3.85 19.37 9.11
N LYS A 91 -3.41 19.15 10.35
CA LYS A 91 -3.00 17.82 10.82
C LYS A 91 -4.17 16.83 10.73
N ALA A 92 -5.35 17.26 11.15
CA ALA A 92 -6.56 16.44 11.05
C ALA A 92 -6.88 16.09 9.59
N LYS A 93 -6.70 17.03 8.65
CA LYS A 93 -6.92 16.79 7.23
C LYS A 93 -5.90 15.81 6.63
N VAL A 94 -4.64 15.91 7.03
CA VAL A 94 -3.59 14.98 6.59
C VAL A 94 -3.91 13.56 7.04
N LYS A 95 -4.29 13.42 8.32
CA LYS A 95 -4.69 12.13 8.88
C LYS A 95 -5.90 11.56 8.13
N GLU A 96 -6.91 12.38 7.89
CA GLU A 96 -8.12 11.98 7.16
C GLU A 96 -7.80 11.56 5.73
N TRP A 97 -6.92 12.28 5.05
CA TRP A 97 -6.49 11.96 3.69
C TRP A 97 -5.89 10.55 3.62
N LEU A 98 -5.00 10.23 4.57
CA LEU A 98 -4.37 8.90 4.64
C LEU A 98 -5.36 7.81 5.03
N ASP A 99 -6.22 8.06 6.02
CA ASP A 99 -7.22 7.09 6.46
C ASP A 99 -8.24 6.80 5.34
N ASN A 100 -8.64 7.82 4.59
CA ASN A 100 -9.52 7.65 3.43
C ASN A 100 -8.83 6.88 2.30
N LEU A 101 -7.54 7.11 2.07
CA LEU A 101 -6.77 6.31 1.11
C LEU A 101 -6.81 4.82 1.49
N GLY A 102 -6.59 4.52 2.76
CA GLY A 102 -6.66 3.14 3.26
C GLY A 102 -8.03 2.51 3.08
N LYS A 103 -9.09 3.25 3.40
CA LYS A 103 -10.48 2.78 3.18
C LYS A 103 -10.77 2.54 1.70
N TRP A 104 -10.34 3.46 0.84
CA TRP A 104 -10.54 3.34 -0.60
C TRP A 104 -9.83 2.11 -1.17
N LEU A 105 -8.60 1.86 -0.73
CA LEU A 105 -7.86 0.65 -1.12
C LEU A 105 -8.54 -0.63 -0.63
N GLU A 106 -9.25 -0.56 0.49
CA GLU A 106 -10.07 -1.68 1.02
C GLU A 106 -11.40 -1.86 0.29
N GLN A 107 -11.63 -1.08 -0.76
CA GLN A 107 -12.89 -1.07 -1.55
C GLN A 107 -14.09 -0.64 -0.73
N LYS A 108 -13.88 0.20 0.27
CA LYS A 108 -14.93 0.82 1.08
C LYS A 108 -15.30 2.19 0.50
N LYS A 109 -16.52 2.62 0.78
CA LYS A 109 -16.97 3.96 0.40
C LYS A 109 -16.25 5.02 1.20
N VAL A 110 -15.80 6.08 0.52
CA VAL A 110 -15.17 7.23 1.15
C VAL A 110 -15.82 8.52 0.67
N LEU A 111 -15.89 9.51 1.57
CA LEU A 111 -16.37 10.85 1.26
C LEU A 111 -15.18 11.79 1.13
N ILE A 112 -15.03 12.40 -0.05
CA ILE A 112 -13.98 13.38 -0.32
C ILE A 112 -14.64 14.59 -0.96
N ASP A 113 -14.54 15.76 -0.31
CA ASP A 113 -15.18 17.01 -0.74
C ASP A 113 -16.68 16.81 -1.05
N ASP A 114 -17.39 16.16 -0.13
CA ASP A 114 -18.82 15.86 -0.20
C ASP A 114 -19.25 14.92 -1.33
N LYS A 115 -18.30 14.31 -2.02
CA LYS A 115 -18.54 13.29 -3.03
C LYS A 115 -18.16 11.91 -2.51
N GLU A 116 -18.99 10.93 -2.86
CA GLU A 116 -18.76 9.54 -2.50
C GLU A 116 -17.99 8.81 -3.58
N TYR A 117 -16.93 8.10 -3.17
CA TYR A 117 -16.10 7.30 -4.07
C TYR A 117 -15.96 5.89 -3.52
N GLN A 118 -15.84 4.94 -4.42
CA GLN A 118 -15.56 3.54 -4.07
C GLN A 118 -14.77 2.89 -5.19
N LEU A 119 -13.67 2.23 -4.83
CA LEU A 119 -12.88 1.47 -5.79
C LEU A 119 -13.65 0.20 -6.16
N ALA A 120 -14.04 0.08 -7.42
CA ALA A 120 -14.88 -1.03 -7.89
C ALA A 120 -14.16 -2.36 -7.89
N GLU A 121 -12.89 -2.36 -8.34
CA GLU A 121 -12.07 -3.57 -8.42
C GLU A 121 -10.59 -3.23 -8.30
N LEU A 122 -9.81 -4.21 -7.86
CA LEU A 122 -8.36 -4.10 -7.79
C LEU A 122 -7.77 -4.33 -9.19
N PRO A 123 -6.61 -3.72 -9.51
CA PRO A 123 -6.03 -3.84 -10.84
C PRO A 123 -5.59 -5.27 -11.14
N PRO A 124 -5.52 -5.66 -12.43
CA PRO A 124 -5.01 -6.96 -12.81
C PRO A 124 -3.50 -7.04 -12.61
N LEU A 125 -3.02 -8.24 -12.32
CA LEU A 125 -1.60 -8.56 -12.29
C LEU A 125 -1.29 -9.57 -13.40
N THR A 126 -0.03 -9.66 -13.78
CA THR A 126 0.46 -10.59 -14.80
C THR A 126 1.09 -11.84 -14.18
N ASP A 127 1.45 -12.82 -15.05
CA ASP A 127 2.23 -13.99 -14.69
C ASP A 127 1.61 -14.88 -13.59
N GLY A 128 0.29 -15.09 -13.68
CA GLY A 128 -0.42 -15.95 -12.73
C GLY A 128 -0.71 -15.33 -11.39
N ARG A 129 -0.54 -14.02 -11.26
CA ARG A 129 -0.79 -13.27 -10.02
C ARG A 129 -2.12 -12.54 -10.08
N LYS A 130 -2.77 -12.42 -8.92
CA LYS A 130 -4.05 -11.75 -8.79
C LYS A 130 -4.16 -11.14 -7.38
N PHE A 131 -4.52 -9.86 -7.30
CA PHE A 131 -4.81 -9.25 -6.00
C PHE A 131 -6.02 -9.89 -5.35
N LEU A 132 -5.90 -10.16 -4.06
CA LEU A 132 -6.99 -10.66 -3.22
C LEU A 132 -7.60 -9.52 -2.41
N SER A 133 -6.78 -8.72 -1.77
CA SER A 133 -7.23 -7.60 -0.93
C SER A 133 -6.08 -6.65 -0.65
N ILE A 134 -6.43 -5.42 -0.34
CA ILE A 134 -5.49 -4.44 0.21
C ILE A 134 -6.12 -3.98 1.53
N SER A 135 -5.36 -4.00 2.62
CA SER A 135 -5.90 -3.68 3.93
C SER A 135 -4.91 -2.89 4.78
N ARG A 136 -5.46 -1.98 5.57
CA ARG A 136 -4.68 -1.24 6.55
C ARG A 136 -4.25 -2.15 7.68
N GLN A 137 -3.02 -1.99 8.13
CA GLN A 137 -2.52 -2.63 9.34
C GLN A 137 -2.57 -1.69 10.52
N THR A 138 -2.56 -0.38 10.25
CA THR A 138 -2.68 0.69 11.26
C THR A 138 -3.63 1.77 10.74
N ALA A 139 -4.20 2.55 11.65
CA ALA A 139 -4.71 3.87 11.31
C ALA A 139 -3.51 4.78 11.01
N SER A 140 -3.71 5.87 10.29
CA SER A 140 -2.63 6.83 10.05
C SER A 140 -2.19 7.49 11.37
N TYR A 141 -0.92 7.83 11.46
CA TYR A 141 -0.32 8.40 12.66
C TYR A 141 0.87 9.29 12.31
N LEU A 142 1.19 10.19 13.23
CA LEU A 142 2.40 11.01 13.14
C LEU A 142 3.59 10.13 13.48
N ASP A 143 4.44 9.86 12.48
CA ASP A 143 5.61 9.01 12.63
C ASP A 143 6.85 9.78 13.06
N THR A 144 7.13 10.89 12.39
CA THR A 144 8.36 11.64 12.58
C THR A 144 8.13 13.14 12.43
N VAL A 145 8.79 13.93 13.29
CA VAL A 145 8.97 15.37 13.07
C VAL A 145 10.42 15.57 12.67
N ASN A 146 10.65 16.11 11.46
CA ASN A 146 11.97 16.30 10.92
C ASN A 146 12.64 17.56 11.47
N GLU A 147 13.95 17.68 11.31
CA GLU A 147 14.71 18.84 11.81
C GLU A 147 14.22 20.18 11.25
N ASN A 148 13.74 20.18 9.99
CA ASN A 148 13.18 21.38 9.34
C ASN A 148 11.71 21.64 9.72
N GLN A 149 11.18 20.98 10.74
CA GLN A 149 9.80 21.08 11.24
C GLN A 149 8.75 20.47 10.32
N SER A 150 9.13 19.83 9.22
CA SER A 150 8.18 19.04 8.43
C SER A 150 7.80 17.78 9.21
N GLU A 151 6.55 17.30 8.98
CA GLU A 151 6.01 16.13 9.67
C GLU A 151 5.75 15.02 8.67
N ASN A 152 6.10 13.79 9.05
CA ASN A 152 5.78 12.59 8.29
C ASN A 152 4.59 11.90 8.96
N TRP A 153 3.46 11.88 8.26
CA TRP A 153 2.28 11.11 8.65
C TRP A 153 2.27 9.84 7.81
N THR A 154 1.98 8.73 8.44
CA THR A 154 2.21 7.40 7.85
C THR A 154 1.01 6.49 8.06
N ILE A 155 0.75 5.62 7.09
CA ILE A 155 -0.19 4.51 7.21
C ILE A 155 0.49 3.24 6.70
N TYR A 156 0.30 2.13 7.43
CA TYR A 156 0.90 0.84 7.08
C TYR A 156 -0.16 -0.06 6.44
N ILE A 157 0.18 -0.61 5.28
CA ILE A 157 -0.77 -1.31 4.41
C ILE A 157 -0.18 -2.63 3.92
N TYR A 158 -1.03 -3.66 3.85
CA TYR A 158 -0.71 -4.93 3.22
C TYR A 158 -1.50 -5.09 1.93
N ALA A 159 -0.82 -5.38 0.84
CA ALA A 159 -1.45 -5.86 -0.38
C ALA A 159 -1.27 -7.38 -0.44
N ARG A 160 -2.38 -8.11 -0.35
CA ARG A 160 -2.36 -9.56 -0.47
C ARG A 160 -2.69 -9.94 -1.89
N TYR A 161 -1.93 -10.85 -2.45
CA TYR A 161 -2.18 -11.39 -3.77
C TYR A 161 -1.92 -12.90 -3.81
N GLN A 162 -2.51 -13.54 -4.79
CA GLN A 162 -2.33 -14.95 -5.05
C GLN A 162 -1.40 -15.14 -6.24
N TYR A 163 -0.51 -16.11 -6.14
CA TYR A 163 0.35 -16.52 -7.25
C TYR A 163 0.12 -18.01 -7.52
N GLU A 164 -0.27 -18.32 -8.75
CA GLU A 164 -0.49 -19.70 -9.19
C GLU A 164 0.48 -20.04 -10.31
N TYR A 165 1.10 -21.19 -10.21
CA TYR A 165 1.99 -21.73 -11.24
C TYR A 165 2.03 -23.25 -11.18
N TYR A 166 2.51 -23.87 -12.25
CA TYR A 166 2.72 -25.31 -12.32
C TYR A 166 4.20 -25.62 -12.17
N LYS A 167 4.48 -26.62 -11.38
CA LYS A 167 5.84 -27.04 -11.09
C LYS A 167 6.12 -28.41 -11.67
#